data_ee215c932e4be2b21f9c7860a85d81b0
#
_entry.id   ee215c932e4be2b21f9c7860a85d81b0
#
_cell.length_a   1.000
_cell.length_b   1.000
_cell.length_c   1.000
_cell.angle_alpha   90.00
_cell.angle_beta   90.00
_cell.angle_gamma   90.00
#
_symmetry.space_group_name_H-M   'P 1'
#
loop_
_entity.id
_entity.type
_entity.pdbx_description
1 polymer ?
#
loop_
_entity_poly.entity_id
_entity_poly.type
_entity_poly.pdbx_seq_one_letter_code
_entity_poly.pdbx_strand_id
1 'polypeptide(L)'
;MAGHSKWANIQHRKGRQDAKRSNLWTKLVREIIVAARMGGGDPESNSRLRLALIKARGGNVPKDTISNAILKGTGQLEGVSYEEIRYEGYGIGGAALIIDCTTDNRVRTRSRSTAATSARKAPSPSCSSTSASSSSPPASRPKTP
;
A
#
# COMPACT_ATOMS: atom_id res chain seq x y z
N MET A 1 42.95 30.57 4.26
CA MET A 1 42.06 30.48 3.10
C MET A 1 41.27 29.18 3.21
N ALA A 2 40.07 29.22 3.72
CA ALA A 2 39.24 28.05 3.79
C ALA A 2 38.66 27.81 2.37
N GLY A 3 39.30 26.91 1.63
CA GLY A 3 38.84 26.51 0.33
C GLY A 3 37.49 25.83 0.46
N HIS A 4 36.46 26.44 -0.08
CA HIS A 4 35.19 25.77 -0.28
C HIS A 4 35.44 24.58 -1.21
N SER A 5 35.57 23.38 -0.63
CA SER A 5 35.84 22.17 -1.38
C SER A 5 34.66 21.96 -2.35
N LYS A 6 34.94 22.05 -3.66
CA LYS A 6 33.99 21.73 -4.73
C LYS A 6 33.34 20.37 -4.48
N TRP A 7 34.09 19.43 -3.89
CA TRP A 7 33.64 18.10 -3.52
C TRP A 7 32.55 18.14 -2.43
N ALA A 8 32.69 18.96 -1.37
CA ALA A 8 31.71 19.09 -0.31
C ALA A 8 30.35 19.62 -0.86
N ASN A 9 30.37 20.59 -1.76
CA ASN A 9 29.17 21.12 -2.40
C ASN A 9 28.49 20.07 -3.29
N ILE A 10 29.27 19.25 -4.02
CA ILE A 10 28.77 18.17 -4.85
C ILE A 10 28.15 17.07 -3.96
N GLN A 11 28.81 16.69 -2.86
CA GLN A 11 28.36 15.67 -1.92
C GLN A 11 26.99 16.04 -1.30
N HIS A 12 26.82 17.27 -0.84
CA HIS A 12 25.53 17.71 -0.28
C HIS A 12 24.39 17.73 -1.30
N ARG A 13 24.68 18.13 -2.54
CA ARG A 13 23.69 18.15 -3.62
C ARG A 13 23.32 16.74 -4.05
N LYS A 14 24.31 15.88 -4.25
CA LYS A 14 24.13 14.47 -4.64
C LYS A 14 23.42 13.70 -3.54
N GLY A 15 23.79 13.87 -2.28
CA GLY A 15 23.17 13.19 -1.15
C GLY A 15 21.66 13.47 -1.04
N ARG A 16 21.22 14.71 -1.28
CA ARG A 16 19.77 15.05 -1.32
C ARG A 16 19.04 14.36 -2.47
N GLN A 17 19.65 14.24 -3.64
CA GLN A 17 19.05 13.54 -4.79
C GLN A 17 19.00 12.04 -4.56
N ASP A 18 20.06 11.47 -4.02
CA ASP A 18 20.14 10.03 -3.72
C ASP A 18 19.15 9.64 -2.61
N ALA A 19 18.96 10.48 -1.60
CA ALA A 19 17.93 10.27 -0.58
C ALA A 19 16.50 10.27 -1.16
N LYS A 20 16.19 11.20 -2.07
CA LYS A 20 14.88 11.22 -2.75
C LYS A 20 14.67 9.95 -3.59
N ARG A 21 15.68 9.51 -4.33
CA ARG A 21 15.65 8.28 -5.14
C ARG A 21 15.46 7.05 -4.25
N SER A 22 16.23 6.93 -3.18
CA SER A 22 16.13 5.83 -2.22
C SER A 22 14.74 5.74 -1.59
N ASN A 23 14.16 6.86 -1.21
CA ASN A 23 12.79 6.90 -0.67
C ASN A 23 11.75 6.44 -1.71
N LEU A 24 11.90 6.84 -2.97
CA LEU A 24 11.03 6.38 -4.06
C LEU A 24 11.17 4.87 -4.27
N TRP A 25 12.41 4.36 -4.38
CA TRP A 25 12.67 2.95 -4.56
C TRP A 25 12.12 2.10 -3.41
N THR A 26 12.27 2.56 -2.16
CA THR A 26 11.72 1.87 -1.01
C THR A 26 10.19 1.71 -1.11
N LYS A 27 9.50 2.74 -1.57
CA LYS A 27 8.03 2.68 -1.78
C LYS A 27 7.66 1.68 -2.87
N LEU A 28 8.35 1.72 -4.02
CA LEU A 28 8.10 0.82 -5.14
C LEU A 28 8.39 -0.64 -4.78
N VAL A 29 9.49 -0.89 -4.07
CA VAL A 29 9.86 -2.24 -3.58
C VAL A 29 8.81 -2.78 -2.61
N ARG A 30 8.28 -1.96 -1.69
CA ARG A 30 7.19 -2.37 -0.79
C ARG A 30 5.93 -2.72 -1.56
N GLU A 31 5.56 -1.94 -2.57
CA GLU A 31 4.40 -2.22 -3.43
C GLU A 31 4.55 -3.57 -4.14
N ILE A 32 5.75 -3.92 -4.63
CA ILE A 32 6.05 -5.22 -5.23
C ILE A 32 5.90 -6.36 -4.22
N ILE A 33 6.48 -6.22 -3.02
CA ILE A 33 6.42 -7.25 -1.97
C ILE A 33 4.96 -7.55 -1.59
N VAL A 34 4.15 -6.52 -1.39
CA VAL A 34 2.73 -6.67 -1.04
C VAL A 34 1.94 -7.28 -2.18
N ALA A 35 2.17 -6.82 -3.41
CA ALA A 35 1.50 -7.38 -4.58
C ALA A 35 1.82 -8.87 -4.78
N ALA A 36 3.10 -9.25 -4.62
CA ALA A 36 3.54 -10.65 -4.72
C ALA A 36 2.97 -11.52 -3.59
N ARG A 37 2.83 -10.97 -2.39
CA ARG A 37 2.24 -11.69 -1.24
C ARG A 37 0.76 -11.99 -1.43
N MET A 38 0.00 -11.07 -2.01
CA MET A 38 -1.45 -11.21 -2.16
C MET A 38 -1.86 -12.05 -3.36
N GLY A 39 -1.14 -11.95 -4.47
CA GLY A 39 -1.53 -12.56 -5.74
C GLY A 39 -0.47 -13.49 -6.34
N GLY A 40 0.61 -13.79 -5.60
CA GLY A 40 1.70 -14.63 -6.11
C GLY A 40 2.76 -13.86 -6.89
N GLY A 41 3.90 -14.53 -7.17
CA GLY A 41 5.08 -13.96 -7.80
C GLY A 41 5.02 -13.88 -9.33
N ASP A 42 3.98 -14.39 -9.95
CA ASP A 42 3.84 -14.43 -11.40
C ASP A 42 3.12 -13.17 -11.92
N PRO A 43 3.78 -12.34 -12.77
CA PRO A 43 3.18 -11.12 -13.31
C PRO A 43 2.03 -11.37 -14.30
N GLU A 44 1.95 -12.56 -14.91
CA GLU A 44 0.89 -12.88 -15.86
C GLU A 44 -0.44 -13.09 -15.15
N SER A 45 -0.42 -13.78 -14.02
CA SER A 45 -1.60 -14.05 -13.19
C SER A 45 -1.95 -12.90 -12.26
N ASN A 46 -0.97 -12.07 -11.87
CA ASN A 46 -1.11 -10.99 -10.88
C ASN A 46 -1.05 -9.61 -11.53
N SER A 47 -2.21 -9.05 -11.85
CA SER A 47 -2.33 -7.72 -12.47
C SER A 47 -1.75 -6.58 -11.61
N ARG A 48 -1.88 -6.68 -10.27
CA ARG A 48 -1.31 -5.73 -9.33
C ARG A 48 0.22 -5.74 -9.36
N LEU A 49 0.82 -6.94 -9.39
CA LEU A 49 2.27 -7.11 -9.51
C LEU A 49 2.77 -6.55 -10.84
N ARG A 50 2.07 -6.82 -11.94
CA ARG A 50 2.41 -6.29 -13.26
C ARG A 50 2.46 -4.75 -13.27
N LEU A 51 1.47 -4.08 -12.68
CA LEU A 51 1.46 -2.62 -12.54
C LEU A 51 2.61 -2.10 -11.67
N ALA A 52 2.89 -2.78 -10.55
CA ALA A 52 4.01 -2.43 -9.67
C ALA A 52 5.36 -2.56 -10.39
N LEU A 53 5.54 -3.59 -11.21
CA LEU A 53 6.74 -3.80 -12.03
C LEU A 53 6.93 -2.71 -13.09
N ILE A 54 5.85 -2.26 -13.75
CA ILE A 54 5.89 -1.15 -14.72
C ILE A 54 6.35 0.13 -14.02
N LYS A 55 5.79 0.45 -12.86
CA LYS A 55 6.19 1.61 -12.05
C LYS A 55 7.65 1.51 -11.59
N ALA A 56 8.10 0.33 -11.15
CA ALA A 56 9.46 0.11 -10.70
C ALA A 56 10.49 0.27 -11.83
N ARG A 57 10.18 -0.22 -13.03
CA ARG A 57 11.00 -0.02 -14.23
C ARG A 57 11.07 1.47 -14.61
N GLY A 58 9.94 2.18 -14.56
CA GLY A 58 9.89 3.64 -14.77
C GLY A 58 10.69 4.43 -13.71
N GLY A 59 10.78 3.91 -12.47
CA GLY A 59 11.61 4.44 -11.40
C GLY A 59 13.08 4.04 -11.46
N ASN A 60 13.51 3.33 -12.50
CA ASN A 60 14.87 2.79 -12.67
C ASN A 60 15.34 1.94 -11.49
N VAL A 61 14.46 1.14 -10.90
CA VAL A 61 14.83 0.17 -9.86
C VAL A 61 15.63 -0.98 -10.51
N PRO A 62 16.78 -1.40 -9.93
CA PRO A 62 17.60 -2.49 -10.45
C PRO A 62 16.81 -3.80 -10.51
N LYS A 63 17.07 -4.62 -11.54
CA LYS A 63 16.40 -5.91 -11.75
C LYS A 63 16.57 -6.86 -10.56
N ASP A 64 17.77 -6.93 -10.00
CA ASP A 64 18.09 -7.78 -8.84
C ASP A 64 17.25 -7.38 -7.62
N THR A 65 17.04 -6.07 -7.40
CA THR A 65 16.19 -5.57 -6.32
C THR A 65 14.73 -5.97 -6.53
N ILE A 66 14.25 -5.93 -7.78
CA ILE A 66 12.90 -6.36 -8.15
C ILE A 66 12.73 -7.86 -7.90
N SER A 67 13.67 -8.70 -8.37
CA SER A 67 13.64 -10.15 -8.18
C SER A 67 13.64 -10.52 -6.69
N ASN A 68 14.53 -9.89 -5.91
CA ASN A 68 14.57 -10.10 -4.46
C ASN A 68 13.27 -9.65 -3.76
N ALA A 69 12.62 -8.58 -4.25
CA ALA A 69 11.34 -8.14 -3.71
C ALA A 69 10.22 -9.16 -3.96
N ILE A 70 10.19 -9.78 -5.14
CA ILE A 70 9.23 -10.84 -5.47
C ILE A 70 9.45 -12.07 -4.58
N LEU A 71 10.72 -12.52 -4.44
CA LEU A 71 11.07 -13.65 -3.58
C LEU A 71 10.69 -13.42 -2.10
N LYS A 72 10.87 -12.19 -1.61
CA LYS A 72 10.41 -11.79 -0.26
C LYS A 72 8.88 -11.80 -0.14
N GLY A 73 8.19 -11.36 -1.17
CA GLY A 73 6.73 -11.36 -1.20
C GLY A 73 6.13 -12.77 -1.19
N THR A 74 6.73 -13.70 -1.94
CA THR A 74 6.32 -15.10 -2.01
C THR A 74 6.77 -15.94 -0.81
N GLY A 75 7.57 -15.37 0.12
CA GLY A 75 8.08 -16.09 1.29
C GLY A 75 9.28 -16.99 1.02
N GLN A 76 9.87 -16.95 -0.17
CA GLN A 76 11.06 -17.74 -0.52
C GLN A 76 12.35 -17.14 0.04
N LEU A 77 12.32 -15.88 0.42
CA LEU A 77 13.46 -15.19 1.03
C LEU A 77 13.01 -14.58 2.35
N GLU A 78 13.78 -14.81 3.43
CA GLU A 78 13.52 -14.19 4.71
C GLU A 78 13.58 -12.67 4.61
N GLY A 79 12.63 -12.00 5.25
CA GLY A 79 12.55 -10.55 5.22
C GLY A 79 11.42 -10.00 6.04
N VAL A 80 11.32 -8.68 6.03
CA VAL A 80 10.27 -7.96 6.75
C VAL A 80 8.91 -8.23 6.08
N SER A 81 7.95 -8.69 6.87
CA SER A 81 6.58 -8.88 6.42
C SER A 81 5.85 -7.54 6.39
N TYR A 82 5.43 -7.10 5.22
CA TYR A 82 4.58 -5.92 5.06
C TYR A 82 3.11 -6.30 5.05
N GLU A 83 2.29 -5.48 5.72
CA GLU A 83 0.84 -5.60 5.74
C GLU A 83 0.20 -4.32 5.21
N GLU A 84 -0.94 -4.46 4.54
CA GLU A 84 -1.79 -3.33 4.18
C GLU A 84 -2.83 -3.10 5.28
N ILE A 85 -2.91 -1.86 5.73
CA ILE A 85 -3.85 -1.45 6.77
C ILE A 85 -4.55 -0.19 6.29
N ARG A 86 -5.86 -0.19 6.39
CA ARG A 86 -6.69 0.98 6.16
C ARG A 86 -7.05 1.65 7.48
N TYR A 87 -6.80 2.94 7.55
CA TYR A 87 -7.24 3.80 8.64
C TYR A 87 -8.31 4.75 8.13
N GLU A 88 -9.32 4.96 8.94
CA GLU A 88 -10.37 5.94 8.71
C GLU A 88 -10.34 6.97 9.83
N GLY A 89 -10.61 8.21 9.50
CA GLY A 89 -10.62 9.28 10.47
C GLY A 89 -11.19 10.57 9.91
N TYR A 90 -11.25 11.56 10.76
CA TYR A 90 -11.70 12.89 10.38
C TYR A 90 -10.56 13.89 10.52
N GLY A 91 -10.36 14.70 9.51
CA GLY A 91 -9.42 15.80 9.50
C GLY A 91 -9.99 17.08 10.09
N ILE A 92 -9.21 18.14 10.03
CA ILE A 92 -9.63 19.49 10.45
C ILE A 92 -10.86 19.91 9.63
N GLY A 93 -11.88 20.44 10.29
CA GLY A 93 -13.13 20.83 9.64
C GLY A 93 -14.12 19.69 9.37
N GLY A 94 -13.89 18.48 9.93
CA GLY A 94 -14.81 17.34 9.79
C GLY A 94 -14.68 16.59 8.47
N ALA A 95 -13.62 16.84 7.67
CA ALA A 95 -13.39 16.13 6.42
C ALA A 95 -13.08 14.65 6.70
N ALA A 96 -13.81 13.73 6.07
CA ALA A 96 -13.55 12.29 6.15
C ALA A 96 -12.26 11.93 5.38
N LEU A 97 -11.38 11.15 5.99
CA LEU A 97 -10.12 10.69 5.41
C LEU A 97 -10.04 9.17 5.45
N ILE A 98 -9.61 8.59 4.33
CA ILE A 98 -9.24 7.18 4.23
C ILE A 98 -7.76 7.13 3.90
N ILE A 99 -6.98 6.41 4.71
CA ILE A 99 -5.54 6.31 4.59
C ILE A 99 -5.15 4.85 4.43
N ASP A 100 -4.72 4.47 3.25
CA ASP A 100 -4.17 3.14 2.99
C ASP A 100 -2.65 3.16 3.25
N CYS A 101 -2.20 2.33 4.18
CA CYS A 101 -0.80 2.25 4.58
C CYS A 101 -0.24 0.86 4.37
N THR A 102 0.95 0.77 3.78
CA THR A 102 1.75 -0.44 3.75
C THR A 102 2.82 -0.36 4.82
N THR A 103 2.78 -1.22 5.81
CA THR A 103 3.68 -1.16 6.96
C THR A 103 4.14 -2.52 7.44
N ASP A 104 5.33 -2.54 8.02
CA ASP A 104 5.92 -3.65 8.77
C ASP A 104 5.55 -3.58 10.28
N ASN A 105 5.09 -2.40 10.75
CA ASN A 105 4.78 -2.19 12.16
C ASN A 105 3.53 -1.32 12.32
N ARG A 106 2.44 -1.96 12.74
CA ARG A 106 1.13 -1.31 12.96
C ARG A 106 1.16 -0.22 14.02
N VAL A 107 1.90 -0.45 15.10
CA VAL A 107 1.94 0.48 16.24
C VAL A 107 2.63 1.79 15.84
N ARG A 108 3.80 1.69 15.17
CA ARG A 108 4.55 2.85 14.69
C ARG A 108 3.76 3.65 13.67
N THR A 109 3.04 3.00 12.76
CA THR A 109 2.24 3.66 11.73
C THR A 109 1.03 4.34 12.33
N ARG A 110 0.34 3.70 13.29
CA ARG A 110 -0.81 4.29 13.98
C ARG A 110 -0.43 5.56 14.75
N SER A 111 0.68 5.57 15.48
CA SER A 111 1.11 6.76 16.23
C SER A 111 1.44 7.93 15.30
N ARG A 112 1.96 7.68 14.10
CA ARG A 112 2.24 8.74 13.11
C ARG A 112 0.97 9.26 12.44
N SER A 113 -0.01 8.42 12.14
CA SER A 113 -1.30 8.85 11.58
C SER A 113 -2.19 9.52 12.62
N THR A 114 -2.12 9.14 13.90
CA THR A 114 -2.89 9.79 14.98
C THR A 114 -2.41 11.22 15.23
N ALA A 115 -1.12 11.50 15.01
CA ALA A 115 -0.60 12.87 15.11
C ALA A 115 -1.17 13.82 14.03
N ALA A 116 -1.63 13.26 12.90
CA ALA A 116 -2.23 14.02 11.81
C ALA A 116 -3.77 14.04 11.86
N THR A 117 -4.41 13.11 12.56
CA THR A 117 -5.85 12.88 12.51
C THR A 117 -6.25 11.96 13.67
N SER A 118 -7.44 12.12 14.25
CA SER A 118 -7.96 11.13 15.23
C SER A 118 -8.42 9.87 14.46
N ALA A 119 -7.45 9.13 13.93
CA ALA A 119 -7.69 7.98 13.08
C ALA A 119 -8.07 6.75 13.92
N ARG A 120 -9.26 6.19 13.68
CA ARG A 120 -9.65 4.86 14.14
C ARG A 120 -9.29 3.83 13.08
N LYS A 121 -8.92 2.62 13.49
CA LYS A 121 -8.78 1.48 12.59
C LYS A 121 -10.17 1.12 12.07
N ALA A 122 -10.36 1.10 10.75
CA ALA A 122 -11.56 0.53 10.17
C ALA A 122 -11.69 -0.94 10.59
N PRO A 123 -12.89 -1.43 10.94
CA PRO A 123 -13.13 -2.84 11.07
C PRO A 123 -12.82 -3.49 9.71
N SER A 124 -12.05 -4.57 9.70
CA SER A 124 -11.86 -5.38 8.51
C SER A 124 -13.24 -5.74 7.96
N PRO A 125 -13.49 -5.64 6.63
CA PRO A 125 -14.75 -6.10 6.07
C PRO A 125 -14.84 -7.60 6.30
N SER A 126 -15.55 -7.99 7.36
CA SER A 126 -16.03 -9.36 7.47
C SER A 126 -16.98 -9.52 6.30
N CYS A 127 -16.67 -10.44 5.41
CA CYS A 127 -17.56 -10.86 4.34
C CYS A 127 -18.82 -11.47 4.98
N SER A 128 -19.76 -10.63 5.38
CA SER A 128 -21.10 -11.06 5.71
C SER A 128 -21.80 -11.24 4.37
N SER A 129 -21.88 -12.49 3.93
CA SER A 129 -22.80 -12.93 2.90
C SER A 129 -24.22 -12.60 3.39
N THR A 130 -24.71 -11.44 3.04
CA THR A 130 -26.13 -11.12 3.20
C THR A 130 -26.86 -11.93 2.15
N SER A 131 -27.39 -13.09 2.56
CA SER A 131 -28.39 -13.82 1.82
C SER A 131 -29.62 -12.90 1.71
N ALA A 132 -29.81 -12.32 0.54
CA ALA A 132 -31.03 -11.64 0.21
C ALA A 132 -32.16 -12.67 0.19
N SER A 133 -32.93 -12.75 1.28
CA SER A 133 -34.21 -13.43 1.29
C SER A 133 -35.20 -12.59 0.47
N SER A 134 -35.43 -13.03 -0.76
CA SER A 134 -36.50 -12.50 -1.60
C SER A 134 -37.85 -12.89 -0.99
N SER A 135 -38.43 -11.99 -0.21
CA SER A 135 -39.82 -12.08 0.18
C SER A 135 -40.67 -11.56 -0.98
N SER A 136 -41.25 -12.50 -1.74
CA SER A 136 -42.31 -12.21 -2.72
C SER A 136 -43.54 -11.69 -2.00
N PRO A 137 -44.24 -10.63 -2.49
CA PRO A 137 -45.51 -10.19 -1.93
C PRO A 137 -46.62 -11.20 -2.28
N PRO A 138 -47.63 -11.39 -1.39
CA PRO A 138 -48.71 -12.31 -1.67
C PRO A 138 -49.62 -11.79 -2.77
N ALA A 139 -49.92 -12.66 -3.72
CA ALA A 139 -50.86 -12.39 -4.81
C ALA A 139 -52.25 -12.11 -4.27
N SER A 140 -52.82 -10.95 -4.63
CA SER A 140 -54.21 -10.58 -4.39
C SER A 140 -55.12 -11.46 -5.24
N ARG A 141 -56.05 -12.20 -4.58
CA ARG A 141 -57.14 -12.94 -5.21
C ARG A 141 -58.16 -11.98 -5.81
N PRO A 142 -58.64 -12.17 -7.04
CA PRO A 142 -59.81 -11.47 -7.54
C PRO A 142 -61.10 -12.08 -6.94
N LYS A 143 -61.96 -11.22 -6.40
CA LYS A 143 -63.37 -11.56 -6.11
C LYS A 143 -64.15 -11.49 -7.42
N THR A 144 -64.76 -12.55 -7.80
CA THR A 144 -65.83 -12.59 -8.82
C THR A 144 -67.19 -12.64 -8.15
N PRO A 145 -68.22 -12.04 -8.78
CA PRO A 145 -69.53 -11.85 -8.25
C PRO A 145 -70.39 -13.10 -8.11
#